data_507cc8e4298f4eaf9026a5a6f7aa2d8c
#
_entry.id   507cc8e4298f4eaf9026a5a6f7aa2d8c
#
_cell.length_a   1.000
_cell.length_b   1.000
_cell.length_c   1.000
_cell.angle_alpha   90.00
_cell.angle_beta   90.00
_cell.angle_gamma   90.00
#
_symmetry.space_group_name_H-M   'P 1'
#
loop_
_entity.id
_entity.type
_entity.pdbx_description
1 polymer ?
#
loop_
_entity_poly.entity_id
_entity_poly.type
_entity_poly.pdbx_seq_one_letter_code
_entity_poly.pdbx_strand_id
1 'polypeptide(L)'
;MRYSASEKFEIIELVEQSSLSIRRTLVPIGIPRSTFYGWYGRYLEGGIEALEDGKPRPRRIWNKIPDEIGTAIVNLALEEPDLSPRELAVNFTDTKRSFISEASVYRLLKDHGLITSPAFILLKAADRFANPTTAPNQLWQTDFTYLKVIGWGWFYLSTVLDDFSRYILAWKLCTTMSATDVSDTLQVALQASGLKQVKVLHRPRLLSDNGPSYVSSELGDWLEDHGISHIRGRPYHPMTQGKIERYHRSMKNRILLENYYLPGQLEHSIGEFVEHYNNGRYHESLDNLTPADVYFGRAPAILKRREAIKRKTIEQRRRLHRQAIAA
;
A
#
# COMPACT_ATOMS: atom_id res chain seq x y z
N MET A 1 -0.79 1.86 -37.76
CA MET A 1 -2.02 2.22 -37.01
C MET A 1 -2.80 0.95 -36.70
N ARG A 2 -3.37 0.81 -35.51
CA ARG A 2 -4.32 -0.25 -35.16
C ARG A 2 -5.72 0.33 -35.23
N TYR A 3 -6.59 -0.26 -36.01
CA TYR A 3 -8.00 0.12 -36.13
C TYR A 3 -8.83 -0.66 -35.10
N SER A 4 -9.77 0.01 -34.43
CA SER A 4 -10.75 -0.63 -33.54
C SER A 4 -11.77 -1.46 -34.37
N ALA A 5 -12.57 -2.30 -33.72
CA ALA A 5 -13.60 -3.07 -34.42
C ALA A 5 -14.65 -2.16 -35.09
N SER A 6 -15.02 -1.06 -34.44
CA SER A 6 -15.93 -0.05 -35.01
C SER A 6 -15.36 0.64 -36.24
N GLU A 7 -14.09 1.08 -36.19
CA GLU A 7 -13.43 1.71 -37.34
C GLU A 7 -13.29 0.73 -38.53
N LYS A 8 -12.99 -0.55 -38.27
CA LYS A 8 -12.94 -1.57 -39.31
C LYS A 8 -14.32 -1.78 -39.94
N PHE A 9 -15.38 -1.76 -39.12
CA PHE A 9 -16.74 -1.91 -39.60
C PHE A 9 -17.19 -0.71 -40.46
N GLU A 10 -16.92 0.52 -40.03
CA GLU A 10 -17.21 1.74 -40.81
C GLU A 10 -16.49 1.71 -42.17
N ILE A 11 -15.26 1.19 -42.23
CA ILE A 11 -14.53 1.04 -43.50
C ILE A 11 -15.18 -0.02 -44.40
N ILE A 12 -15.69 -1.11 -43.83
CA ILE A 12 -16.42 -2.14 -44.58
C ILE A 12 -17.71 -1.54 -45.15
N GLU A 13 -18.53 -0.85 -44.36
CA GLU A 13 -19.74 -0.19 -44.82
C GLU A 13 -19.45 0.86 -45.91
N LEU A 14 -18.37 1.65 -45.74
CA LEU A 14 -17.98 2.64 -46.73
C LEU A 14 -17.66 1.98 -48.07
N VAL A 15 -17.01 0.82 -48.08
CA VAL A 15 -16.69 0.08 -49.30
C VAL A 15 -17.94 -0.55 -49.92
N GLU A 16 -18.86 -1.09 -49.11
CA GLU A 16 -20.13 -1.69 -49.60
C GLU A 16 -21.09 -0.63 -50.18
N GLN A 17 -21.13 0.55 -49.60
CA GLN A 17 -22.00 1.64 -50.08
C GLN A 17 -21.37 2.45 -51.23
N SER A 18 -20.09 2.26 -51.50
CA SER A 18 -19.39 3.02 -52.53
C SER A 18 -19.75 2.53 -53.94
N SER A 19 -20.05 3.46 -54.83
CA SER A 19 -20.21 3.20 -56.29
C SER A 19 -18.87 2.95 -57.00
N LEU A 20 -17.73 3.12 -56.30
CA LEU A 20 -16.38 2.93 -56.82
C LEU A 20 -15.90 1.51 -56.61
N SER A 21 -14.92 1.09 -57.39
CA SER A 21 -14.28 -0.20 -57.13
C SER A 21 -13.55 -0.20 -55.78
N ILE A 22 -13.51 -1.33 -55.08
CA ILE A 22 -12.84 -1.52 -53.77
C ILE A 22 -11.45 -0.87 -53.76
N ARG A 23 -10.66 -1.04 -54.83
CA ARG A 23 -9.34 -0.42 -54.93
C ARG A 23 -9.39 1.10 -54.90
N ARG A 24 -10.32 1.70 -55.61
CA ARG A 24 -10.45 3.16 -55.69
C ARG A 24 -10.97 3.74 -54.35
N THR A 25 -11.79 3.02 -53.63
CA THR A 25 -12.30 3.42 -52.30
C THR A 25 -11.22 3.30 -51.23
N LEU A 26 -10.35 2.27 -51.24
CA LEU A 26 -9.36 2.06 -50.20
C LEU A 26 -8.06 2.89 -50.38
N VAL A 27 -7.72 3.32 -51.60
CA VAL A 27 -6.49 4.12 -51.85
C VAL A 27 -6.46 5.43 -51.08
N PRO A 28 -7.53 6.27 -51.04
CA PRO A 28 -7.54 7.52 -50.29
C PRO A 28 -7.42 7.31 -48.79
N ILE A 29 -7.88 6.16 -48.28
CA ILE A 29 -7.86 5.80 -46.84
C ILE A 29 -6.54 5.16 -46.44
N GLY A 30 -5.70 4.80 -47.41
CA GLY A 30 -4.38 4.21 -47.15
C GLY A 30 -4.42 2.76 -46.65
N ILE A 31 -5.49 2.02 -46.92
CA ILE A 31 -5.66 0.63 -46.45
C ILE A 31 -5.32 -0.35 -47.57
N PRO A 32 -4.35 -1.31 -47.34
CA PRO A 32 -4.05 -2.36 -48.29
C PRO A 32 -5.26 -3.29 -48.52
N ARG A 33 -5.47 -3.70 -49.76
CA ARG A 33 -6.58 -4.63 -50.12
C ARG A 33 -6.52 -5.94 -49.31
N SER A 34 -5.37 -6.50 -49.10
CA SER A 34 -5.19 -7.73 -48.30
C SER A 34 -5.68 -7.56 -46.87
N THR A 35 -5.42 -6.41 -46.27
CA THR A 35 -5.91 -6.05 -44.91
C THR A 35 -7.43 -5.95 -44.90
N PHE A 36 -8.02 -5.24 -45.89
CA PHE A 36 -9.45 -5.12 -46.01
C PHE A 36 -10.14 -6.48 -46.16
N TYR A 37 -9.67 -7.33 -47.09
CA TYR A 37 -10.27 -8.64 -47.28
C TYR A 37 -10.11 -9.57 -46.07
N GLY A 38 -9.05 -9.42 -45.30
CA GLY A 38 -8.90 -10.11 -44.03
C GLY A 38 -9.92 -9.65 -42.95
N TRP A 39 -10.30 -8.38 -42.95
CA TRP A 39 -11.38 -7.88 -42.08
C TRP A 39 -12.75 -8.32 -42.61
N TYR A 40 -12.96 -8.19 -43.90
CA TYR A 40 -14.22 -8.52 -44.57
C TYR A 40 -14.59 -9.99 -44.41
N GLY A 41 -13.60 -10.91 -44.57
CA GLY A 41 -13.81 -12.34 -44.32
C GLY A 41 -14.24 -12.63 -42.89
N ARG A 42 -13.58 -12.02 -41.91
CA ARG A 42 -13.96 -12.17 -40.47
C ARG A 42 -15.37 -11.61 -40.19
N TYR A 43 -15.69 -10.49 -40.82
CA TYR A 43 -17.02 -9.88 -40.69
C TYR A 43 -18.13 -10.78 -41.25
N LEU A 44 -17.91 -11.40 -42.39
CA LEU A 44 -18.86 -12.36 -43.02
C LEU A 44 -19.05 -13.63 -42.19
N GLU A 45 -18.00 -14.08 -41.46
CA GLU A 45 -18.07 -15.29 -40.61
C GLU A 45 -18.69 -15.05 -39.24
N GLY A 46 -18.48 -13.88 -38.61
CA GLY A 46 -18.90 -13.66 -37.22
C GLY A 46 -19.35 -12.24 -36.87
N GLY A 47 -19.70 -11.41 -37.89
CA GLY A 47 -20.19 -10.06 -37.67
C GLY A 47 -19.16 -9.09 -37.09
N ILE A 48 -19.65 -8.02 -36.47
CA ILE A 48 -18.80 -6.95 -35.88
C ILE A 48 -17.91 -7.49 -34.77
N GLU A 49 -18.39 -8.44 -33.98
CA GLU A 49 -17.62 -9.05 -32.88
C GLU A 49 -16.35 -9.77 -33.37
N ALA A 50 -16.38 -10.36 -34.58
CA ALA A 50 -15.25 -11.01 -35.19
C ALA A 50 -14.16 -10.02 -35.69
N LEU A 51 -14.47 -8.72 -35.75
CA LEU A 51 -13.52 -7.67 -36.09
C LEU A 51 -12.63 -7.26 -34.90
N GLU A 52 -12.97 -7.65 -33.69
CA GLU A 52 -12.09 -7.43 -32.55
C GLU A 52 -10.74 -8.12 -32.76
N ASP A 53 -9.66 -7.37 -32.51
CA ASP A 53 -8.33 -7.97 -32.56
C ASP A 53 -8.16 -8.89 -31.36
N GLY A 54 -8.00 -10.17 -31.63
CA GLY A 54 -7.65 -11.15 -30.61
C GLY A 54 -6.40 -10.69 -29.86
N LYS A 55 -6.46 -10.68 -28.52
CA LYS A 55 -5.28 -10.40 -27.69
C LYS A 55 -4.16 -11.37 -28.11
N PRO A 56 -2.94 -10.88 -28.39
CA PRO A 56 -1.83 -11.77 -28.73
C PRO A 56 -1.62 -12.76 -27.58
N ARG A 57 -1.91 -14.03 -27.82
CA ARG A 57 -1.69 -15.11 -26.86
C ARG A 57 -0.38 -15.80 -27.25
N PRO A 58 0.74 -15.50 -26.56
CA PRO A 58 1.95 -16.29 -26.76
C PRO A 58 1.62 -17.76 -26.45
N ARG A 59 1.91 -18.66 -27.36
CA ARG A 59 1.59 -20.10 -27.28
C ARG A 59 2.09 -20.75 -25.98
N ARG A 60 3.21 -20.25 -25.40
CA ARG A 60 3.80 -20.75 -24.14
C ARG A 60 4.45 -19.59 -23.41
N ILE A 61 3.95 -19.30 -22.23
CA ILE A 61 4.54 -18.29 -21.34
C ILE A 61 5.42 -19.01 -20.31
N TRP A 62 6.75 -18.81 -20.38
CA TRP A 62 7.72 -19.46 -19.48
C TRP A 62 7.45 -19.17 -17.98
N ASN A 63 6.82 -18.06 -17.67
CA ASN A 63 6.50 -17.63 -16.29
C ASN A 63 5.00 -17.69 -16.00
N LYS A 64 4.27 -18.62 -16.63
CA LYS A 64 2.85 -18.84 -16.33
C LYS A 64 2.72 -19.20 -14.83
N ILE A 65 1.79 -18.54 -14.16
CA ILE A 65 1.41 -18.89 -12.80
C ILE A 65 0.61 -20.19 -12.89
N PRO A 66 0.96 -21.24 -12.12
CA PRO A 66 0.16 -22.46 -12.06
C PRO A 66 -1.28 -22.15 -11.64
N ASP A 67 -2.24 -22.85 -12.20
CA ASP A 67 -3.66 -22.58 -11.95
C ASP A 67 -4.02 -22.78 -10.46
N GLU A 68 -3.39 -23.74 -9.78
CA GLU A 68 -3.51 -23.96 -8.33
C GLU A 68 -3.11 -22.72 -7.52
N ILE A 69 -2.02 -22.05 -7.91
CA ILE A 69 -1.56 -20.81 -7.27
C ILE A 69 -2.54 -19.67 -7.53
N GLY A 70 -3.09 -19.61 -8.76
CA GLY A 70 -4.13 -18.63 -9.10
C GLY A 70 -5.36 -18.78 -8.22
N THR A 71 -5.87 -20.00 -8.09
CA THR A 71 -7.02 -20.32 -7.22
C THR A 71 -6.75 -20.00 -5.76
N ALA A 72 -5.55 -20.34 -5.26
CA ALA A 72 -5.19 -20.05 -3.88
C ALA A 72 -5.11 -18.55 -3.57
N ILE A 73 -4.69 -17.71 -4.54
CA ILE A 73 -4.68 -16.25 -4.40
C ILE A 73 -6.11 -15.69 -4.39
N VAL A 74 -6.99 -16.21 -5.26
CA VAL A 74 -8.39 -15.77 -5.29
C VAL A 74 -9.08 -16.11 -3.97
N ASN A 75 -8.87 -17.32 -3.44
CA ASN A 75 -9.42 -17.72 -2.15
C ASN A 75 -8.90 -16.82 -1.00
N LEU A 76 -7.59 -16.53 -0.98
CA LEU A 76 -7.01 -15.62 0.01
C LEU A 76 -7.63 -14.22 -0.07
N ALA A 77 -7.91 -13.72 -1.27
CA ALA A 77 -8.55 -12.41 -1.45
C ALA A 77 -10.01 -12.39 -0.99
N LEU A 78 -10.71 -13.53 -1.04
CA LEU A 78 -12.07 -13.67 -0.49
C LEU A 78 -12.07 -13.80 1.02
N GLU A 79 -11.05 -14.44 1.60
CA GLU A 79 -10.87 -14.56 3.05
C GLU A 79 -10.42 -13.23 3.68
N GLU A 80 -9.61 -12.45 2.96
CA GLU A 80 -9.01 -11.19 3.41
C GLU A 80 -9.35 -10.03 2.46
N PRO A 81 -10.62 -9.60 2.40
CA PRO A 81 -11.10 -8.62 1.41
C PRO A 81 -10.51 -7.22 1.59
N ASP A 82 -10.00 -6.91 2.77
CA ASP A 82 -9.39 -5.61 3.10
C ASP A 82 -7.95 -5.47 2.58
N LEU A 83 -7.31 -6.59 2.19
CA LEU A 83 -5.94 -6.57 1.70
C LEU A 83 -5.86 -6.11 0.24
N SER A 84 -4.97 -5.17 -0.02
CA SER A 84 -4.64 -4.76 -1.39
C SER A 84 -3.93 -5.87 -2.18
N PRO A 85 -3.94 -5.84 -3.52
CA PRO A 85 -3.18 -6.80 -4.34
C PRO A 85 -1.70 -6.92 -3.98
N ARG A 86 -1.10 -5.83 -3.50
CA ARG A 86 0.27 -5.78 -3.02
C ARG A 86 0.43 -6.54 -1.70
N GLU A 87 -0.44 -6.30 -0.75
CA GLU A 87 -0.44 -6.97 0.55
C GLU A 87 -0.73 -8.47 0.40
N LEU A 88 -1.67 -8.84 -0.46
CA LEU A 88 -1.95 -10.24 -0.82
C LEU A 88 -0.72 -10.93 -1.43
N ALA A 89 0.02 -10.27 -2.34
CA ALA A 89 1.22 -10.83 -2.94
C ALA A 89 2.31 -11.10 -1.90
N VAL A 90 2.48 -10.20 -0.95
CA VAL A 90 3.47 -10.31 0.14
C VAL A 90 3.06 -11.39 1.13
N ASN A 91 1.81 -11.36 1.60
CA ASN A 91 1.25 -12.35 2.51
C ASN A 91 1.39 -13.76 1.92
N PHE A 92 0.98 -13.95 0.65
CA PHE A 92 1.10 -15.23 -0.03
C PHE A 92 2.55 -15.70 -0.14
N THR A 93 3.48 -14.80 -0.47
CA THR A 93 4.91 -15.13 -0.56
C THR A 93 5.46 -15.60 0.78
N ASP A 94 5.09 -14.93 1.87
CA ASP A 94 5.57 -15.24 3.21
C ASP A 94 4.94 -16.53 3.79
N THR A 95 3.66 -16.77 3.54
CA THR A 95 2.91 -17.91 4.09
C THR A 95 3.08 -19.17 3.25
N LYS A 96 2.87 -19.09 1.94
CA LYS A 96 2.89 -20.24 1.02
C LYS A 96 4.27 -20.52 0.40
N ARG A 97 5.30 -19.71 0.72
CA ARG A 97 6.67 -19.87 0.19
C ARG A 97 6.75 -19.92 -1.33
N SER A 98 5.82 -19.27 -2.01
CA SER A 98 5.75 -19.17 -3.47
C SER A 98 5.61 -17.70 -3.89
N PHE A 99 6.55 -17.22 -4.70
CA PHE A 99 6.55 -15.83 -5.14
C PHE A 99 5.50 -15.56 -6.20
N ILE A 100 4.71 -14.50 -5.99
CA ILE A 100 3.83 -13.89 -6.99
C ILE A 100 4.03 -12.38 -6.96
N SER A 101 4.01 -11.73 -8.14
CA SER A 101 4.12 -10.28 -8.21
C SER A 101 2.76 -9.61 -7.99
N GLU A 102 2.76 -8.41 -7.41
CA GLU A 102 1.57 -7.56 -7.27
C GLU A 102 0.80 -7.42 -8.59
N ALA A 103 1.50 -7.10 -9.70
CA ALA A 103 0.88 -6.98 -11.01
C ALA A 103 0.19 -8.28 -11.49
N SER A 104 0.65 -9.44 -11.04
CA SER A 104 0.02 -10.72 -11.36
C SER A 104 -1.22 -10.96 -10.50
N VAL A 105 -1.16 -10.63 -9.20
CA VAL A 105 -2.32 -10.66 -8.31
C VAL A 105 -3.39 -9.71 -8.82
N TYR A 106 -3.03 -8.47 -9.14
CA TYR A 106 -3.98 -7.48 -9.67
C TYR A 106 -4.72 -8.01 -10.93
N ARG A 107 -3.99 -8.63 -11.89
CA ARG A 107 -4.60 -9.19 -13.10
C ARG A 107 -5.53 -10.34 -12.77
N LEU A 108 -5.12 -11.27 -11.90
CA LEU A 108 -5.95 -12.38 -11.46
C LEU A 108 -7.25 -11.88 -10.82
N LEU A 109 -7.17 -10.96 -9.87
CA LEU A 109 -8.34 -10.42 -9.19
C LEU A 109 -9.25 -9.65 -10.14
N LYS A 110 -8.68 -8.91 -11.10
CA LYS A 110 -9.44 -8.22 -12.15
C LYS A 110 -10.18 -9.20 -13.06
N ASP A 111 -9.51 -10.29 -13.48
CA ASP A 111 -10.12 -11.31 -14.33
C ASP A 111 -11.27 -12.05 -13.61
N HIS A 112 -11.24 -12.09 -12.27
CA HIS A 112 -12.32 -12.64 -11.42
C HIS A 112 -13.34 -11.60 -10.94
N GLY A 113 -13.25 -10.35 -11.43
CA GLY A 113 -14.19 -9.28 -11.05
C GLY A 113 -14.08 -8.79 -9.60
N LEU A 114 -12.99 -9.13 -8.90
CA LEU A 114 -12.77 -8.77 -7.49
C LEU A 114 -12.14 -7.37 -7.32
N ILE A 115 -11.76 -6.69 -8.39
CA ILE A 115 -11.27 -5.30 -8.37
C ILE A 115 -12.29 -4.43 -9.06
N THR A 116 -13.02 -3.63 -8.29
CA THR A 116 -14.10 -2.76 -8.76
C THR A 116 -13.69 -1.30 -8.99
N SER A 117 -12.56 -0.87 -8.45
CA SER A 117 -12.09 0.51 -8.54
C SER A 117 -10.80 0.64 -9.34
N PRO A 118 -10.63 1.71 -10.14
CA PRO A 118 -9.35 2.03 -10.73
C PRO A 118 -8.34 2.28 -9.60
N ALA A 119 -7.12 1.73 -9.75
CA ALA A 119 -6.04 1.99 -8.80
C ALA A 119 -5.82 3.51 -8.67
N PHE A 120 -5.94 4.04 -7.46
CA PHE A 120 -5.57 5.43 -7.20
C PHE A 120 -4.08 5.58 -7.46
N ILE A 121 -3.73 6.50 -8.36
CA ILE A 121 -2.34 6.90 -8.56
C ILE A 121 -1.95 7.71 -7.32
N LEU A 122 -1.24 7.07 -6.39
CA LEU A 122 -0.61 7.76 -5.28
C LEU A 122 0.55 8.58 -5.86
N LEU A 123 0.37 9.89 -5.91
CA LEU A 123 1.48 10.82 -6.16
C LEU A 123 2.51 10.62 -5.05
N LYS A 124 3.71 10.21 -5.40
CA LYS A 124 4.83 10.12 -4.47
C LYS A 124 5.11 11.51 -3.95
N ALA A 125 4.91 11.72 -2.65
CA ALA A 125 5.37 12.93 -1.99
C ALA A 125 6.90 13.01 -2.11
N ALA A 126 7.38 14.06 -2.78
CA ALA A 126 8.79 14.22 -3.12
C ALA A 126 9.55 14.93 -1.98
N ASP A 127 9.44 14.44 -0.73
CA ASP A 127 10.09 15.10 0.39
C ASP A 127 11.16 14.21 1.01
N ARG A 128 12.40 14.58 0.67
CA ARG A 128 13.58 14.07 1.36
C ARG A 128 13.87 14.98 2.56
N PHE A 129 13.77 14.43 3.75
CA PHE A 129 14.37 15.05 4.93
C PHE A 129 15.87 15.27 4.70
N ALA A 130 16.37 16.43 5.12
CA ALA A 130 17.81 16.73 5.03
C ALA A 130 18.68 15.72 5.80
N ASN A 131 18.13 15.14 6.89
CA ASN A 131 18.78 14.11 7.70
C ASN A 131 17.77 13.00 8.04
N PRO A 132 17.57 11.99 7.17
CA PRO A 132 16.69 10.87 7.45
C PRO A 132 17.22 10.04 8.61
N THR A 133 16.31 9.49 9.42
CA THR A 133 16.65 8.51 10.47
C THR A 133 17.19 7.23 9.84
N THR A 134 18.18 6.63 10.46
CA THR A 134 18.87 5.41 9.97
C THR A 134 18.66 4.20 10.86
N ALA A 135 18.12 4.40 12.08
CA ALA A 135 17.85 3.35 13.04
C ALA A 135 16.63 3.71 13.93
N PRO A 136 15.98 2.71 14.54
CA PRO A 136 14.95 2.94 15.54
C PRO A 136 15.43 3.79 16.71
N ASN A 137 14.51 4.50 17.34
CA ASN A 137 14.76 5.33 18.52
C ASN A 137 15.72 6.51 18.32
N GLN A 138 15.96 6.95 17.10
CA GLN A 138 16.71 8.20 16.83
C GLN A 138 15.80 9.44 16.89
N LEU A 139 14.57 9.30 16.44
CA LEU A 139 13.59 10.37 16.40
C LEU A 139 12.20 9.77 16.64
N TRP A 140 11.48 10.33 17.59
CA TRP A 140 10.07 10.05 17.83
C TRP A 140 9.21 11.20 17.35
N GLN A 141 8.11 10.90 16.69
CA GLN A 141 7.08 11.88 16.35
C GLN A 141 5.94 11.74 17.36
N THR A 142 5.44 12.86 17.85
CA THR A 142 4.26 12.90 18.71
C THR A 142 3.26 13.91 18.19
N ASP A 143 1.98 13.57 18.30
CA ASP A 143 0.88 14.43 17.88
C ASP A 143 -0.42 13.99 18.57
N PHE A 144 -1.35 14.93 18.70
CA PHE A 144 -2.70 14.66 19.14
C PHE A 144 -3.65 14.54 17.95
N THR A 145 -4.58 13.60 18.05
CA THR A 145 -5.76 13.61 17.19
C THR A 145 -7.02 13.46 18.04
N TYR A 146 -8.16 13.95 17.54
CA TYR A 146 -9.41 13.95 18.28
C TYR A 146 -10.40 12.96 17.69
N LEU A 147 -11.18 12.32 18.56
CA LEU A 147 -12.20 11.34 18.28
C LEU A 147 -13.45 11.65 19.14
N LYS A 148 -14.63 11.34 18.61
CA LYS A 148 -15.89 11.62 19.29
C LYS A 148 -16.50 10.35 19.85
N VAL A 149 -16.97 10.40 21.11
CA VAL A 149 -17.79 9.36 21.72
C VAL A 149 -19.19 9.94 21.92
N ILE A 150 -20.22 9.26 21.42
CA ILE A 150 -21.60 9.74 21.47
C ILE A 150 -22.08 9.78 22.93
N GLY A 151 -22.59 10.94 23.35
CA GLY A 151 -23.02 11.17 24.74
C GLY A 151 -21.91 11.58 25.70
N TRP A 152 -20.63 11.44 25.32
CA TRP A 152 -19.47 11.78 26.16
C TRP A 152 -18.68 12.99 25.67
N GLY A 153 -18.76 13.30 24.36
CA GLY A 153 -18.05 14.42 23.76
C GLY A 153 -16.75 14.02 23.05
N TRP A 154 -15.76 14.93 23.10
CA TRP A 154 -14.49 14.75 22.41
C TRP A 154 -13.43 14.14 23.32
N PHE A 155 -12.70 13.19 22.78
CA PHE A 155 -11.51 12.57 23.35
C PHE A 155 -10.31 12.85 22.46
N TYR A 156 -9.14 12.87 23.06
CA TYR A 156 -7.88 13.20 22.39
C TYR A 156 -6.92 12.03 22.51
N LEU A 157 -6.46 11.55 21.36
CA LEU A 157 -5.49 10.48 21.31
C LEU A 157 -4.09 11.06 21.19
N SER A 158 -3.30 10.94 22.26
CA SER A 158 -1.87 11.20 22.25
C SER A 158 -1.15 9.99 21.69
N THR A 159 -0.22 10.17 20.76
CA THR A 159 0.50 9.06 20.09
C THR A 159 1.98 9.37 20.01
N VAL A 160 2.82 8.34 20.21
CA VAL A 160 4.27 8.39 19.99
C VAL A 160 4.66 7.33 18.94
N LEU A 161 5.20 7.80 17.83
CA LEU A 161 5.61 7.00 16.67
C LEU A 161 7.12 7.09 16.46
N ASP A 162 7.79 5.95 16.27
CA ASP A 162 9.19 5.91 15.84
C ASP A 162 9.32 6.31 14.37
N ASP A 163 10.10 7.34 14.08
CA ASP A 163 10.23 7.91 12.74
C ASP A 163 10.83 6.93 11.73
N PHE A 164 11.79 6.10 12.14
CA PHE A 164 12.46 5.15 11.25
C PHE A 164 11.55 4.00 10.86
N SER A 165 11.05 3.27 11.86
CA SER A 165 10.24 2.05 11.68
C SER A 165 8.76 2.30 11.49
N ARG A 166 8.26 3.49 11.85
CA ARG A 166 6.83 3.84 11.96
C ARG A 166 6.07 3.07 13.02
N TYR A 167 6.78 2.38 13.90
CA TYR A 167 6.22 1.64 15.01
C TYR A 167 5.58 2.59 16.01
N ILE A 168 4.34 2.32 16.42
CA ILE A 168 3.66 3.04 17.50
C ILE A 168 4.17 2.49 18.81
N LEU A 169 4.99 3.30 19.50
CA LEU A 169 5.60 2.96 20.78
C LEU A 169 4.61 3.04 21.93
N ALA A 170 3.79 4.09 21.91
CA ALA A 170 2.78 4.34 22.91
C ALA A 170 1.63 5.19 22.36
N TRP A 171 0.48 5.03 22.98
CA TRP A 171 -0.69 5.86 22.76
C TRP A 171 -1.51 5.94 24.05
N LYS A 172 -2.28 7.02 24.21
CA LYS A 172 -3.17 7.23 25.35
C LYS A 172 -4.40 7.99 24.90
N LEU A 173 -5.59 7.49 25.25
CA LEU A 173 -6.84 8.22 25.06
C LEU A 173 -7.07 9.13 26.25
N CYS A 174 -7.13 10.45 26.01
CA CYS A 174 -7.19 11.50 27.00
C CYS A 174 -8.49 12.29 26.88
N THR A 175 -8.93 12.91 27.96
CA THR A 175 -10.05 13.86 27.98
C THR A 175 -9.58 15.30 27.73
N THR A 176 -8.29 15.55 27.81
CA THR A 176 -7.64 16.85 27.60
C THR A 176 -6.46 16.69 26.64
N MET A 177 -5.88 17.82 26.24
CA MET A 177 -4.59 17.88 25.52
C MET A 177 -3.60 18.66 26.40
N SER A 178 -3.31 18.15 27.59
CA SER A 178 -2.37 18.80 28.52
C SER A 178 -0.92 18.34 28.26
N ALA A 179 0.03 19.10 28.80
CA ALA A 179 1.45 18.70 28.81
C ALA A 179 1.65 17.39 29.59
N THR A 180 0.88 17.19 30.68
CA THR A 180 0.88 15.96 31.47
C THR A 180 0.43 14.76 30.63
N ASP A 181 -0.57 14.89 29.75
CA ASP A 181 -0.99 13.81 28.84
C ASP A 181 0.13 13.40 27.87
N VAL A 182 0.91 14.38 27.38
CA VAL A 182 2.08 14.13 26.53
C VAL A 182 3.16 13.40 27.32
N SER A 183 3.54 13.91 28.50
CA SER A 183 4.61 13.31 29.33
C SER A 183 4.25 11.89 29.78
N ASP A 184 3.00 11.62 30.13
CA ASP A 184 2.50 10.27 30.44
C ASP A 184 2.66 9.31 29.25
N THR A 185 2.27 9.77 28.05
CA THR A 185 2.43 8.96 26.85
C THR A 185 3.90 8.69 26.52
N LEU A 186 4.77 9.69 26.67
CA LEU A 186 6.22 9.55 26.50
C LEU A 186 6.84 8.62 27.55
N GLN A 187 6.33 8.64 28.79
CA GLN A 187 6.76 7.73 29.85
C GLN A 187 6.50 6.26 29.48
N VAL A 188 5.31 5.98 28.91
CA VAL A 188 4.97 4.64 28.38
C VAL A 188 5.89 4.27 27.20
N ALA A 189 6.16 5.22 26.30
CA ALA A 189 7.07 4.99 25.17
C ALA A 189 8.52 4.67 25.62
N LEU A 190 9.02 5.36 26.65
CA LEU A 190 10.33 5.08 27.25
C LEU A 190 10.40 3.68 27.87
N GLN A 191 9.31 3.22 28.50
CA GLN A 191 9.24 1.88 29.06
C GLN A 191 9.19 0.82 27.94
N ALA A 192 8.33 1.01 26.95
CA ALA A 192 8.17 0.09 25.82
C ALA A 192 9.44 -0.05 24.98
N SER A 193 10.20 1.04 24.83
CA SER A 193 11.46 1.03 24.06
C SER A 193 12.63 0.37 24.79
N GLY A 194 12.52 0.09 26.12
CA GLY A 194 13.60 -0.43 26.95
C GLY A 194 14.71 0.59 27.23
N LEU A 195 14.59 1.83 26.75
CA LEU A 195 15.62 2.87 26.91
C LEU A 195 15.80 3.34 28.37
N LYS A 196 14.85 3.01 29.24
CA LYS A 196 14.93 3.32 30.66
C LYS A 196 15.96 2.45 31.42
N GLN A 197 16.19 1.25 30.92
CA GLN A 197 17.01 0.22 31.59
C GLN A 197 18.46 0.14 31.11
N VAL A 198 18.81 0.83 30.03
CA VAL A 198 20.13 0.76 29.41
C VAL A 198 20.81 2.12 29.51
N LYS A 199 22.12 2.16 29.84
CA LYS A 199 22.94 3.37 29.63
C LYS A 199 23.04 3.63 28.13
N VAL A 200 22.11 4.41 27.58
CA VAL A 200 22.06 4.71 26.16
C VAL A 200 22.95 5.91 25.88
N LEU A 201 23.83 5.76 24.89
CA LEU A 201 24.71 6.86 24.45
C LEU A 201 23.92 8.02 23.79
N HIS A 202 22.75 7.71 23.22
CA HIS A 202 21.88 8.70 22.56
C HIS A 202 20.43 8.47 22.96
N ARG A 203 19.79 9.49 23.52
CA ARG A 203 18.34 9.53 23.73
C ARG A 203 17.65 9.90 22.42
N PRO A 204 16.39 9.46 22.19
CA PRO A 204 15.63 9.89 21.03
C PRO A 204 15.43 11.40 21.06
N ARG A 205 15.36 12.00 19.89
CA ARG A 205 14.86 13.36 19.73
C ARG A 205 13.33 13.30 19.61
N LEU A 206 12.61 14.26 20.17
CA LEU A 206 11.16 14.36 20.03
C LEU A 206 10.83 15.41 18.97
N LEU A 207 9.99 15.06 18.02
CA LEU A 207 9.43 15.96 17.02
C LEU A 207 7.94 16.15 17.28
N SER A 208 7.50 17.38 17.50
CA SER A 208 6.10 17.76 17.65
C SER A 208 5.75 18.97 16.78
N ASP A 209 4.48 19.32 16.73
CA ASP A 209 4.01 20.62 16.28
C ASP A 209 4.29 21.73 17.33
N ASN A 210 3.72 22.92 17.13
CA ASN A 210 3.80 24.05 18.04
C ASN A 210 2.52 24.21 18.87
N GLY A 211 1.76 23.14 19.10
CA GLY A 211 0.56 23.17 19.94
C GLY A 211 0.87 23.61 21.39
N PRO A 212 -0.11 24.17 22.11
CA PRO A 212 0.09 24.70 23.48
C PRO A 212 0.73 23.68 24.43
N SER A 213 0.36 22.42 24.33
CA SER A 213 0.90 21.34 25.17
C SER A 213 2.39 21.11 24.92
N TYR A 214 2.84 21.29 23.68
CA TYR A 214 4.23 21.06 23.27
C TYR A 214 5.16 22.26 23.50
N VAL A 215 4.60 23.44 23.72
CA VAL A 215 5.39 24.65 24.04
C VAL A 215 5.41 24.98 25.53
N SER A 216 4.73 24.19 26.38
CA SER A 216 4.68 24.40 27.81
C SER A 216 6.04 24.18 28.47
N SER A 217 6.33 24.96 29.55
CA SER A 217 7.53 24.76 30.37
C SER A 217 7.51 23.41 31.07
N GLU A 218 6.35 22.95 31.54
CA GLU A 218 6.18 21.64 32.18
C GLU A 218 6.69 20.48 31.33
N LEU A 219 6.34 20.45 30.04
CA LEU A 219 6.88 19.44 29.12
C LEU A 219 8.37 19.66 28.88
N GLY A 220 8.81 20.91 28.80
CA GLY A 220 10.21 21.26 28.62
C GLY A 220 11.09 20.69 29.72
N ASP A 221 10.71 20.95 30.98
CA ASP A 221 11.39 20.47 32.18
C ASP A 221 11.41 18.92 32.22
N TRP A 222 10.26 18.29 31.92
CA TRP A 222 10.18 16.83 31.85
C TRP A 222 11.12 16.23 30.81
N LEU A 223 11.23 16.83 29.62
CA LEU A 223 12.11 16.38 28.55
C LEU A 223 13.59 16.54 28.91
N GLU A 224 13.95 17.64 29.58
CA GLU A 224 15.30 17.91 30.08
C GLU A 224 15.71 16.86 31.13
N ASP A 225 14.84 16.57 32.10
CA ASP A 225 15.06 15.54 33.12
C ASP A 225 15.30 14.14 32.51
N HIS A 226 14.71 13.86 31.36
CA HIS A 226 14.87 12.59 30.66
C HIS A 226 15.94 12.61 29.56
N GLY A 227 16.63 13.73 29.36
CA GLY A 227 17.67 13.91 28.35
C GLY A 227 17.18 13.80 26.91
N ILE A 228 15.90 14.15 26.67
CA ILE A 228 15.26 14.11 25.35
C ILE A 228 15.29 15.50 24.72
N SER A 229 15.96 15.65 23.59
CA SER A 229 15.96 16.92 22.88
C SER A 229 14.67 17.12 22.09
N HIS A 230 14.07 18.31 22.18
CA HIS A 230 12.82 18.64 21.52
C HIS A 230 13.06 19.43 20.25
N ILE A 231 12.51 18.93 19.13
CA ILE A 231 12.50 19.58 17.84
C ILE A 231 11.05 19.95 17.52
N ARG A 232 10.77 21.22 17.32
CA ARG A 232 9.46 21.71 16.94
C ARG A 232 9.42 21.97 15.43
N GLY A 233 8.31 21.58 14.79
CA GLY A 233 8.09 21.87 13.39
C GLY A 233 8.17 23.37 13.10
N ARG A 234 8.70 23.75 11.94
CA ARG A 234 8.65 25.16 11.53
C ARG A 234 7.20 25.54 11.27
N PRO A 235 6.76 26.73 11.71
CA PRO A 235 5.43 27.24 11.39
C PRO A 235 5.19 27.18 9.87
N TYR A 236 4.02 26.75 9.46
CA TYR A 236 3.60 26.62 8.06
C TYR A 236 4.39 25.61 7.19
N HIS A 237 5.16 24.69 7.80
CA HIS A 237 5.76 23.55 7.10
C HIS A 237 5.17 22.22 7.55
N PRO A 238 4.00 21.79 7.02
CA PRO A 238 3.30 20.57 7.44
C PRO A 238 4.07 19.29 7.13
N MET A 239 5.13 19.34 6.32
CA MET A 239 5.84 18.17 5.83
C MET A 239 6.73 17.48 6.87
N THR A 240 6.97 18.13 8.02
CA THR A 240 7.87 17.61 9.06
C THR A 240 7.27 16.41 9.82
N GLN A 241 5.95 16.33 9.95
CA GLN A 241 5.22 15.27 10.67
C GLN A 241 4.39 14.33 9.78
N GLY A 242 4.64 14.31 8.49
CA GLY A 242 3.84 13.56 7.52
C GLY A 242 3.73 12.05 7.76
N LYS A 243 4.53 11.45 8.65
CA LYS A 243 4.42 10.03 9.01
C LYS A 243 3.32 9.80 10.04
N ILE A 244 3.29 10.59 11.13
CA ILE A 244 2.27 10.50 12.16
C ILE A 244 0.90 11.00 11.63
N GLU A 245 0.89 12.02 10.77
CA GLU A 245 -0.33 12.47 10.09
C GLU A 245 -0.96 11.35 9.22
N ARG A 246 -0.13 10.62 8.46
CA ARG A 246 -0.59 9.46 7.69
C ARG A 246 -1.10 8.33 8.56
N TYR A 247 -0.46 8.10 9.71
CA TYR A 247 -0.95 7.14 10.69
C TYR A 247 -2.34 7.56 11.21
N HIS A 248 -2.50 8.80 11.67
CA HIS A 248 -3.78 9.32 12.16
C HIS A 248 -4.87 9.26 11.10
N ARG A 249 -4.54 9.58 9.84
CA ARG A 249 -5.50 9.44 8.72
C ARG A 249 -5.93 8.00 8.52
N SER A 250 -4.98 7.06 8.52
CA SER A 250 -5.28 5.63 8.36
C SER A 250 -6.13 5.10 9.51
N MET A 251 -5.83 5.51 10.75
CA MET A 251 -6.58 5.16 11.93
C MET A 251 -8.01 5.73 11.86
N LYS A 252 -8.16 7.02 11.58
CA LYS A 252 -9.47 7.66 11.45
C LYS A 252 -10.33 7.00 10.38
N ASN A 253 -9.77 6.64 9.25
CA ASN A 253 -10.49 5.96 8.17
C ASN A 253 -11.07 4.60 8.61
N ARG A 254 -10.51 3.95 9.61
CA ARG A 254 -11.01 2.68 10.17
C ARG A 254 -11.93 2.94 11.36
N ILE A 255 -11.47 3.71 12.33
CA ILE A 255 -12.19 3.97 13.60
C ILE A 255 -13.49 4.71 13.35
N LEU A 256 -13.54 5.68 12.44
CA LEU A 256 -14.75 6.48 12.16
C LEU A 256 -15.81 5.75 11.31
N LEU A 257 -15.58 4.51 10.92
CA LEU A 257 -16.61 3.67 10.30
C LEU A 257 -17.66 3.22 11.33
N GLU A 258 -17.33 3.25 12.61
CA GLU A 258 -18.20 2.83 13.70
C GLU A 258 -18.56 4.00 14.63
N ASN A 259 -19.66 3.86 15.33
CA ASN A 259 -20.10 4.77 16.38
C ASN A 259 -19.77 4.19 17.75
N TYR A 260 -19.15 5.01 18.60
CA TYR A 260 -18.77 4.62 19.95
C TYR A 260 -19.66 5.33 20.97
N TYR A 261 -20.22 4.56 21.89
CA TYR A 261 -21.11 5.04 22.96
C TYR A 261 -20.44 5.01 24.34
N LEU A 262 -19.33 4.28 24.48
CA LEU A 262 -18.54 4.23 25.70
C LEU A 262 -17.06 4.49 25.36
N PRO A 263 -16.32 5.27 26.17
CA PRO A 263 -14.90 5.50 25.96
C PRO A 263 -14.07 4.22 25.85
N GLY A 264 -14.38 3.20 26.68
CA GLY A 264 -13.69 1.92 26.63
C GLY A 264 -13.86 1.13 25.33
N GLN A 265 -14.98 1.31 24.62
CA GLN A 265 -15.16 0.72 23.28
C GLN A 265 -14.20 1.36 22.26
N LEU A 266 -14.10 2.68 22.28
CA LEU A 266 -13.17 3.42 21.44
C LEU A 266 -11.71 3.04 21.75
N GLU A 267 -11.36 2.96 23.04
CA GLU A 267 -10.03 2.57 23.49
C GLU A 267 -9.66 1.16 23.02
N HIS A 268 -10.58 0.21 23.13
CA HIS A 268 -10.40 -1.16 22.65
C HIS A 268 -10.14 -1.19 21.13
N SER A 269 -10.98 -0.51 20.34
CA SER A 269 -10.83 -0.46 18.88
C SER A 269 -9.52 0.21 18.44
N ILE A 270 -9.07 1.25 19.17
CA ILE A 270 -7.75 1.87 18.94
C ILE A 270 -6.64 0.85 19.22
N GLY A 271 -6.76 0.09 20.32
CA GLY A 271 -5.78 -0.95 20.67
C GLY A 271 -5.64 -2.01 19.59
N GLU A 272 -6.76 -2.55 19.11
CA GLU A 272 -6.78 -3.51 18.00
C GLU A 272 -6.18 -2.92 16.71
N PHE A 273 -6.51 -1.66 16.41
CA PHE A 273 -5.94 -0.99 15.25
C PHE A 273 -4.42 -0.82 15.37
N VAL A 274 -3.90 -0.42 16.53
CA VAL A 274 -2.46 -0.24 16.77
C VAL A 274 -1.73 -1.58 16.67
N GLU A 275 -2.31 -2.64 17.24
CA GLU A 275 -1.76 -3.98 17.15
C GLU A 275 -1.66 -4.45 15.68
N HIS A 276 -2.74 -4.30 14.92
CA HIS A 276 -2.73 -4.60 13.49
C HIS A 276 -1.76 -3.71 12.71
N TYR A 277 -1.73 -2.40 13.00
CA TYR A 277 -0.83 -1.46 12.34
C TYR A 277 0.65 -1.82 12.55
N ASN A 278 1.01 -2.18 13.77
CA ASN A 278 2.38 -2.51 14.13
C ASN A 278 2.82 -3.88 13.60
N ASN A 279 1.96 -4.90 13.70
CA ASN A 279 2.33 -6.29 13.50
C ASN A 279 1.74 -6.94 12.23
N GLY A 280 0.63 -6.42 11.70
CA GLY A 280 -0.10 -6.99 10.56
C GLY A 280 0.07 -6.21 9.25
N ARG A 281 0.14 -4.89 9.33
CA ARG A 281 0.10 -4.04 8.14
C ARG A 281 1.46 -3.92 7.45
N TYR A 282 1.50 -4.26 6.16
CA TYR A 282 2.68 -4.06 5.32
C TYR A 282 2.77 -2.62 4.79
N HIS A 283 3.95 -2.01 4.93
CA HIS A 283 4.22 -0.66 4.46
C HIS A 283 5.13 -0.66 3.22
N GLU A 284 4.66 -0.07 2.12
CA GLU A 284 5.45 0.03 0.89
C GLU A 284 6.79 0.72 1.11
N SER A 285 6.79 1.81 1.88
CA SER A 285 8.00 2.58 2.19
C SER A 285 8.98 1.87 3.14
N LEU A 286 8.60 0.72 3.68
CA LEU A 286 9.43 -0.17 4.48
C LEU A 286 9.69 -1.49 3.73
N ASP A 287 9.76 -1.49 2.40
CA ASP A 287 9.95 -2.68 1.57
C ASP A 287 8.89 -3.78 1.84
N ASN A 288 7.66 -3.35 2.09
CA ASN A 288 6.53 -4.23 2.46
C ASN A 288 6.80 -5.05 3.73
N LEU A 289 7.48 -4.46 4.69
CA LEU A 289 7.63 -4.99 6.05
C LEU A 289 6.61 -4.34 6.98
N THR A 290 6.35 -5.00 8.11
CA THR A 290 5.56 -4.39 9.18
C THR A 290 6.43 -3.42 9.99
N PRO A 291 5.86 -2.40 10.63
CA PRO A 291 6.59 -1.53 11.56
C PRO A 291 7.38 -2.31 12.61
N ALA A 292 6.79 -3.36 13.17
CA ALA A 292 7.43 -4.22 14.16
C ALA A 292 8.65 -4.97 13.60
N ASP A 293 8.60 -5.43 12.34
CA ASP A 293 9.75 -6.12 11.72
C ASP A 293 10.96 -5.20 11.58
N VAL A 294 10.70 -3.92 11.27
CA VAL A 294 11.75 -2.91 11.15
C VAL A 294 12.24 -2.48 12.53
N TYR A 295 11.33 -2.22 13.48
CA TYR A 295 11.68 -1.77 14.83
C TYR A 295 12.52 -2.79 15.59
N PHE A 296 12.16 -4.07 15.52
CA PHE A 296 12.88 -5.16 16.19
C PHE A 296 14.04 -5.74 15.37
N GLY A 297 14.46 -5.10 14.27
CA GLY A 297 15.62 -5.49 13.48
C GLY A 297 15.47 -6.79 12.68
N ARG A 298 14.24 -7.29 12.46
CA ARG A 298 13.97 -8.51 11.69
C ARG A 298 14.04 -8.30 10.16
N ALA A 299 14.03 -7.05 9.71
CA ALA A 299 13.96 -6.65 8.31
C ALA A 299 14.98 -7.36 7.39
N PRO A 300 16.31 -7.40 7.70
CA PRO A 300 17.29 -8.01 6.78
C PRO A 300 17.04 -9.50 6.56
N ALA A 301 16.65 -10.22 7.63
CA ALA A 301 16.39 -11.66 7.55
C ALA A 301 15.14 -11.96 6.70
N ILE A 302 14.09 -11.17 6.86
CA ILE A 302 12.84 -11.32 6.09
C ILE A 302 13.08 -11.03 4.61
N LEU A 303 13.74 -9.92 4.28
CA LEU A 303 14.05 -9.55 2.90
C LEU A 303 14.93 -10.61 2.21
N LYS A 304 15.96 -11.08 2.87
CA LYS A 304 16.82 -12.18 2.35
C LYS A 304 16.02 -13.46 2.09
N ARG A 305 15.10 -13.80 2.98
CA ARG A 305 14.21 -14.96 2.83
C ARG A 305 13.28 -14.79 1.63
N ARG A 306 12.64 -13.62 1.46
CA ARG A 306 11.74 -13.33 0.32
C ARG A 306 12.50 -13.40 -1.01
N GLU A 307 13.71 -12.89 -1.08
CA GLU A 307 14.55 -12.98 -2.28
C GLU A 307 14.89 -14.43 -2.62
N ALA A 308 15.24 -15.25 -1.63
CA ALA A 308 15.49 -16.67 -1.84
C ALA A 308 14.24 -17.42 -2.35
N ILE A 309 13.05 -17.11 -1.80
CA ILE A 309 11.77 -17.67 -2.26
C ILE A 309 11.52 -17.26 -3.71
N LYS A 310 11.68 -15.98 -4.05
CA LYS A 310 11.50 -15.45 -5.40
C LYS A 310 12.41 -16.18 -6.40
N ARG A 311 13.69 -16.30 -6.09
CA ARG A 311 14.66 -17.00 -6.93
C ARG A 311 14.24 -18.44 -7.17
N LYS A 312 13.97 -19.20 -6.10
CA LYS A 312 13.51 -20.61 -6.21
C LYS A 312 12.24 -20.76 -7.03
N THR A 313 11.25 -19.90 -6.82
CA THR A 313 9.99 -19.93 -7.58
C THR A 313 10.24 -19.71 -9.08
N ILE A 314 11.06 -18.72 -9.44
CA ILE A 314 11.39 -18.42 -10.83
C ILE A 314 12.17 -19.57 -11.48
N GLU A 315 13.13 -20.14 -10.79
CA GLU A 315 13.91 -21.31 -11.27
C GLU A 315 13.00 -22.52 -11.52
N GLN A 316 12.08 -22.80 -10.59
CA GLN A 316 11.10 -23.88 -10.75
C GLN A 316 10.19 -23.67 -11.98
N ARG A 317 9.67 -22.45 -12.18
CA ARG A 317 8.85 -22.13 -13.36
C ARG A 317 9.64 -22.30 -14.66
N ARG A 318 10.90 -21.87 -14.69
CA ARG A 318 11.80 -22.08 -15.85
C ARG A 318 12.02 -23.56 -16.13
N ARG A 319 12.24 -24.37 -15.08
CA ARG A 319 12.42 -25.82 -15.23
C ARG A 319 11.17 -26.48 -15.82
N LEU A 320 9.99 -26.19 -15.26
CA LEU A 320 8.72 -26.74 -15.75
C LEU A 320 8.46 -26.33 -17.20
N HIS A 321 8.75 -25.10 -17.57
CA HIS A 321 8.61 -24.64 -18.93
C HIS A 321 9.53 -25.40 -19.91
N ARG A 322 10.80 -25.63 -19.54
CA ARG A 322 11.74 -26.44 -20.38
C ARG A 322 11.25 -27.86 -20.53
N GLN A 323 10.76 -28.49 -19.49
CA GLN A 323 10.18 -29.84 -19.53
C GLN A 323 8.97 -29.90 -20.46
N ALA A 324 8.07 -28.91 -20.39
CA ALA A 324 6.90 -28.84 -21.28
C ALA A 324 7.22 -28.54 -22.75
N ILE A 325 8.43 -28.05 -23.07
CA ILE A 325 8.89 -27.87 -24.46
C ILE A 325 9.52 -29.15 -24.98
N ALA A 326 10.16 -29.95 -24.12
CA ALA A 326 10.84 -31.18 -24.48
C ALA A 326 9.91 -32.41 -24.61
N ALA A 327 8.70 -32.32 -24.07
CA ALA A 327 7.60 -33.27 -24.23
C ALA A 327 6.69 -32.89 -25.41
#